data_0a7b2e8e0f08ce93ff7f37c51ea7daca
#
_entry.id   0a7b2e8e0f08ce93ff7f37c51ea7daca
#
_cell.length_a   1.000
_cell.length_b   1.000
_cell.length_c   1.000
_cell.angle_alpha   90.00
_cell.angle_beta   90.00
_cell.angle_gamma   90.00
#
_symmetry.space_group_name_H-M   'P 1'
#
loop_
_entity.id
_entity.type
_entity.pdbx_description
1 polymer ?
#
loop_
_entity_poly.entity_id
_entity_poly.type
_entity_poly.pdbx_seq_one_letter_code
_entity_poly.pdbx_strand_id
1 'polypeptide(L)'
;MSHVAIFLSVTIMAGLFIVQWKRFRALALTIVFGAILAAVCYAYWWFSYAGNASMRFDSAAWKASLSRDDDDANPIRLQMVDSLLAQHHLQGMSREQVVALLGKPPETQYFKDSDFVYWLGPERAAFSIDSEWLTIRFDQTNHVREASIVRD
;
A
#
# COMPACT_ATOMS: atom_id res chain seq x y z
N MET A 1 60.86 -15.51 39.62
CA MET A 1 59.95 -14.63 38.84
C MET A 1 59.27 -13.71 39.84
N SER A 2 59.46 -12.42 39.73
CA SER A 2 59.01 -11.46 40.74
C SER A 2 57.48 -11.33 40.70
N HIS A 3 56.85 -11.20 41.87
CA HIS A 3 55.40 -10.98 42.03
C HIS A 3 54.89 -9.82 41.17
N VAL A 4 55.71 -8.87 40.83
CA VAL A 4 55.45 -7.73 39.92
C VAL A 4 55.13 -8.18 38.50
N ALA A 5 55.83 -9.18 37.95
CA ALA A 5 55.60 -9.68 36.59
C ALA A 5 54.26 -10.41 36.48
N ILE A 6 53.85 -11.13 37.53
CA ILE A 6 52.54 -11.81 37.56
C ILE A 6 51.40 -10.79 37.66
N PHE A 7 51.55 -9.77 38.50
CA PHE A 7 50.55 -8.68 38.61
C PHE A 7 50.35 -7.93 37.28
N LEU A 8 51.45 -7.62 36.59
CA LEU A 8 51.39 -6.91 35.29
C LEU A 8 50.66 -7.77 34.22
N SER A 9 50.97 -9.08 34.19
CA SER A 9 50.33 -9.97 33.19
C SER A 9 48.80 -10.16 33.44
N VAL A 10 48.39 -10.25 34.69
CA VAL A 10 46.97 -10.37 35.05
C VAL A 10 46.20 -9.09 34.71
N THR A 11 46.81 -7.91 34.96
CA THR A 11 46.15 -6.63 34.65
C THR A 11 46.01 -6.39 33.15
N ILE A 12 47.00 -6.78 32.34
CA ILE A 12 46.94 -6.69 30.88
C ILE A 12 45.89 -7.64 30.33
N MET A 13 45.84 -8.88 30.82
CA MET A 13 44.81 -9.88 30.39
C MET A 13 43.39 -9.44 30.74
N ALA A 14 43.17 -8.89 31.96
CA ALA A 14 41.88 -8.35 32.35
C ALA A 14 41.47 -7.15 31.47
N GLY A 15 42.40 -6.25 31.15
CA GLY A 15 42.15 -5.13 30.24
C GLY A 15 41.76 -5.59 28.84
N LEU A 16 42.48 -6.55 28.28
CA LEU A 16 42.15 -7.14 26.96
C LEU A 16 40.78 -7.83 26.96
N PHE A 17 40.46 -8.57 28.05
CA PHE A 17 39.16 -9.20 28.17
C PHE A 17 38.00 -8.20 28.22
N ILE A 18 38.16 -7.09 28.97
CA ILE A 18 37.16 -6.03 29.04
C ILE A 18 36.94 -5.36 27.67
N VAL A 19 38.01 -5.09 26.91
CA VAL A 19 37.92 -4.52 25.57
C VAL A 19 37.22 -5.46 24.59
N GLN A 20 37.58 -6.74 24.61
CA GLN A 20 36.93 -7.75 23.78
C GLN A 20 35.44 -7.91 24.13
N TRP A 21 35.10 -7.90 25.41
CA TRP A 21 33.72 -8.00 25.89
C TRP A 21 32.88 -6.80 25.44
N LYS A 22 33.43 -5.56 25.51
CA LYS A 22 32.73 -4.37 25.02
C LYS A 22 32.51 -4.41 23.50
N ARG A 23 33.51 -4.85 22.73
CA ARG A 23 33.37 -5.04 21.27
C ARG A 23 32.34 -6.09 20.90
N PHE A 24 32.34 -7.22 21.62
CA PHE A 24 31.34 -8.28 21.41
C PHE A 24 29.93 -7.79 21.68
N ARG A 25 29.73 -7.06 22.79
CA ARG A 25 28.41 -6.46 23.10
C ARG A 25 27.98 -5.43 22.08
N ALA A 26 28.88 -4.58 21.63
CA ALA A 26 28.57 -3.60 20.58
C ALA A 26 28.15 -4.30 19.29
N LEU A 27 28.89 -5.32 18.85
CA LEU A 27 28.56 -6.12 17.67
C LEU A 27 27.20 -6.80 17.81
N ALA A 28 26.94 -7.43 18.96
CA ALA A 28 25.65 -8.09 19.24
C ALA A 28 24.49 -7.10 19.19
N LEU A 29 24.65 -5.91 19.77
CA LEU A 29 23.62 -4.86 19.71
C LEU A 29 23.39 -4.36 18.28
N THR A 30 24.43 -4.21 17.48
CA THR A 30 24.29 -3.83 16.07
C THR A 30 23.54 -4.87 15.26
N ILE A 31 23.83 -6.16 15.48
CA ILE A 31 23.12 -7.27 14.80
C ILE A 31 21.64 -7.29 15.21
N VAL A 32 21.34 -7.16 16.51
CA VAL A 32 19.96 -7.14 17.01
C VAL A 32 19.19 -5.95 16.45
N PHE A 33 19.80 -4.77 16.45
CA PHE A 33 19.18 -3.58 15.89
C PHE A 33 18.91 -3.73 14.38
N GLY A 34 19.89 -4.26 13.63
CA GLY A 34 19.73 -4.55 12.20
C GLY A 34 18.61 -5.56 11.93
N ALA A 35 18.49 -6.61 12.74
CA ALA A 35 17.42 -7.60 12.62
C ALA A 35 16.03 -7.01 12.92
N ILE A 36 15.93 -6.14 13.93
CA ILE A 36 14.67 -5.43 14.25
C ILE A 36 14.28 -4.52 13.08
N LEU A 37 15.23 -3.76 12.54
CA LEU A 37 14.99 -2.86 11.42
C LEU A 37 14.53 -3.62 10.17
N ALA A 38 15.16 -4.74 9.87
CA ALA A 38 14.78 -5.62 8.78
C ALA A 38 13.37 -6.21 8.98
N ALA A 39 13.03 -6.61 10.20
CA ALA A 39 11.70 -7.14 10.54
C ALA A 39 10.61 -6.06 10.40
N VAL A 40 10.89 -4.83 10.82
CA VAL A 40 9.97 -3.69 10.66
C VAL A 40 9.76 -3.36 9.17
N CYS A 41 10.84 -3.29 8.39
CA CYS A 41 10.76 -3.07 6.94
C CYS A 41 9.98 -4.19 6.24
N TYR A 42 10.22 -5.45 6.63
CA TYR A 42 9.49 -6.60 6.09
C TYR A 42 8.01 -6.56 6.45
N ALA A 43 7.67 -6.25 7.71
CA ALA A 43 6.29 -6.12 8.16
C ALA A 43 5.56 -4.97 7.44
N TYR A 44 6.22 -3.83 7.26
CA TYR A 44 5.71 -2.71 6.49
C TYR A 44 5.46 -3.09 5.02
N TRP A 45 6.44 -3.75 4.39
CA TRP A 45 6.29 -4.24 3.01
C TRP A 45 5.15 -5.24 2.88
N TRP A 46 5.07 -6.22 3.80
CA TRP A 46 3.99 -7.21 3.84
C TRP A 46 2.61 -6.55 3.99
N PHE A 47 2.48 -5.61 4.91
CA PHE A 47 1.22 -4.90 5.16
C PHE A 47 0.78 -4.08 3.94
N SER A 48 1.72 -3.36 3.31
CA SER A 48 1.46 -2.59 2.08
C SER A 48 1.09 -3.50 0.90
N TYR A 49 1.71 -4.68 0.80
CA TYR A 49 1.39 -5.65 -0.25
C TYR A 49 0.03 -6.33 -0.01
N ALA A 50 -0.28 -6.73 1.22
CA ALA A 50 -1.53 -7.40 1.57
C ALA A 50 -2.76 -6.47 1.42
N GLY A 51 -2.60 -5.18 1.71
CA GLY A 51 -3.66 -4.17 1.53
C GLY A 51 -4.00 -3.89 0.06
N ASN A 52 -3.07 -4.18 -0.86
CA ASN A 52 -3.24 -3.99 -2.31
C ASN A 52 -3.50 -5.32 -3.06
N ALA A 53 -3.93 -6.37 -2.36
CA ALA A 53 -4.28 -7.64 -2.99
C ALA A 53 -5.39 -7.42 -4.04
N SER A 54 -5.11 -7.75 -5.29
CA SER A 54 -6.09 -7.64 -6.38
C SER A 54 -7.21 -8.68 -6.18
N MET A 55 -8.44 -8.21 -6.22
CA MET A 55 -9.65 -9.03 -6.15
C MET A 55 -10.28 -9.16 -7.54
N ARG A 56 -10.91 -10.32 -7.79
CA ARG A 56 -11.72 -10.47 -8.99
C ARG A 56 -12.92 -9.51 -8.92
N PHE A 57 -13.22 -8.83 -10.03
CA PHE A 57 -14.35 -7.94 -10.12
C PHE A 57 -15.68 -8.69 -9.87
N ASP A 58 -16.47 -8.14 -8.97
CA ASP A 58 -17.86 -8.55 -8.69
C ASP A 58 -18.76 -7.31 -8.65
N SER A 59 -19.71 -7.24 -9.57
CA SER A 59 -20.60 -6.08 -9.71
C SER A 59 -21.48 -5.84 -8.48
N ALA A 60 -21.89 -6.90 -7.78
CA ALA A 60 -22.73 -6.75 -6.59
C ALA A 60 -21.93 -6.18 -5.41
N ALA A 61 -20.71 -6.70 -5.18
CA ALA A 61 -19.81 -6.19 -4.16
C ALA A 61 -19.36 -4.75 -4.45
N TRP A 62 -19.07 -4.43 -5.72
CA TRP A 62 -18.75 -3.07 -6.15
C TRP A 62 -19.90 -2.10 -5.84
N LYS A 63 -21.13 -2.42 -6.25
CA LYS A 63 -22.30 -1.59 -5.99
C LYS A 63 -22.63 -1.46 -4.50
N ALA A 64 -22.47 -2.52 -3.73
CA ALA A 64 -22.68 -2.51 -2.29
C ALA A 64 -21.66 -1.59 -1.58
N SER A 65 -20.44 -1.41 -2.13
CA SER A 65 -19.44 -0.51 -1.58
C SER A 65 -19.74 0.97 -1.82
N LEU A 66 -20.61 1.32 -2.79
CA LEU A 66 -20.98 2.71 -3.06
C LEU A 66 -21.82 3.35 -1.94
N SER A 67 -22.53 2.54 -1.17
CA SER A 67 -23.39 3.00 -0.05
C SER A 67 -22.70 2.96 1.32
N ARG A 68 -21.45 2.48 1.38
CA ARG A 68 -20.64 2.51 2.61
C ARG A 68 -19.86 3.80 2.68
N ASP A 69 -19.76 4.37 3.87
CA ASP A 69 -18.74 5.37 4.14
C ASP A 69 -17.40 4.74 3.84
N ASP A 70 -16.61 5.40 3.00
CA ASP A 70 -15.40 4.85 2.43
C ASP A 70 -14.45 4.40 3.54
N ASP A 71 -14.21 3.10 3.61
CA ASP A 71 -13.26 2.50 4.54
C ASP A 71 -11.87 2.52 3.91
N ASP A 72 -11.08 3.52 4.25
CA ASP A 72 -9.68 3.67 3.81
C ASP A 72 -8.83 2.45 4.15
N ALA A 73 -9.20 1.69 5.19
CA ALA A 73 -8.48 0.51 5.61
C ALA A 73 -8.70 -0.72 4.71
N ASN A 74 -9.83 -0.76 3.96
CA ASN A 74 -10.16 -1.87 3.06
C ASN A 74 -10.87 -1.39 1.79
N PRO A 75 -10.17 -0.72 0.87
CA PRO A 75 -10.75 -0.13 -0.33
C PRO A 75 -11.12 -1.21 -1.36
N ILE A 76 -12.32 -1.76 -1.26
CA ILE A 76 -12.80 -2.87 -2.12
C ILE A 76 -12.74 -2.49 -3.60
N ARG A 77 -13.13 -1.26 -3.96
CA ARG A 77 -13.10 -0.80 -5.37
C ARG A 77 -11.69 -0.74 -5.93
N LEU A 78 -10.72 -0.29 -5.12
CA LEU A 78 -9.31 -0.26 -5.51
C LEU A 78 -8.75 -1.66 -5.79
N GLN A 79 -9.16 -2.64 -4.98
CA GLN A 79 -8.75 -4.02 -5.17
C GLN A 79 -9.38 -4.67 -6.41
N MET A 80 -10.56 -4.19 -6.86
CA MET A 80 -11.32 -4.74 -7.98
C MET A 80 -11.08 -4.04 -9.31
N VAL A 81 -10.60 -2.78 -9.33
CA VAL A 81 -10.56 -1.95 -10.53
C VAL A 81 -9.69 -2.54 -11.64
N ASP A 82 -8.55 -3.12 -11.32
CA ASP A 82 -7.67 -3.72 -12.34
C ASP A 82 -8.35 -4.93 -12.99
N SER A 83 -9.04 -5.74 -12.20
CA SER A 83 -9.82 -6.87 -12.68
C SER A 83 -11.05 -6.43 -13.48
N LEU A 84 -11.72 -5.33 -13.08
CA LEU A 84 -12.79 -4.71 -13.85
C LEU A 84 -12.31 -4.33 -15.24
N LEU A 85 -11.23 -3.55 -15.33
CA LEU A 85 -10.68 -3.06 -16.61
C LEU A 85 -10.15 -4.19 -17.50
N ALA A 86 -9.64 -5.28 -16.90
CA ALA A 86 -9.19 -6.45 -17.65
C ALA A 86 -10.34 -7.32 -18.18
N GLN A 87 -11.45 -7.43 -17.44
CA GLN A 87 -12.57 -8.30 -17.80
C GLN A 87 -13.65 -7.60 -18.64
N HIS A 88 -13.79 -6.30 -18.46
CA HIS A 88 -14.82 -5.49 -19.12
C HIS A 88 -14.19 -4.35 -19.91
N HIS A 89 -14.37 -4.37 -21.22
CA HIS A 89 -14.01 -3.24 -22.06
C HIS A 89 -15.09 -2.16 -21.88
N LEU A 90 -14.88 -1.25 -20.93
CA LEU A 90 -15.84 -0.17 -20.65
C LEU A 90 -16.06 0.73 -21.87
N GLN A 91 -15.03 0.92 -22.71
CA GLN A 91 -15.11 1.73 -23.90
C GLN A 91 -16.19 1.22 -24.86
N GLY A 92 -17.06 2.11 -25.31
CA GLY A 92 -18.20 1.79 -26.17
C GLY A 92 -19.44 1.27 -25.43
N MET A 93 -19.39 1.04 -24.11
CA MET A 93 -20.58 0.71 -23.34
C MET A 93 -21.52 1.92 -23.25
N SER A 94 -22.85 1.68 -23.30
CA SER A 94 -23.81 2.74 -23.04
C SER A 94 -23.82 3.18 -21.57
N ARG A 95 -24.28 4.37 -21.29
CA ARG A 95 -24.44 4.90 -19.92
C ARG A 95 -25.26 3.95 -19.04
N GLU A 96 -26.32 3.36 -19.57
CA GLU A 96 -27.17 2.41 -18.87
C GLU A 96 -26.42 1.10 -18.56
N GLN A 97 -25.59 0.62 -19.48
CA GLN A 97 -24.76 -0.56 -19.26
C GLN A 97 -23.73 -0.32 -18.16
N VAL A 98 -23.10 0.87 -18.14
CA VAL A 98 -22.17 1.24 -17.06
C VAL A 98 -22.90 1.31 -15.73
N VAL A 99 -24.08 1.92 -15.66
CA VAL A 99 -24.89 1.98 -14.43
C VAL A 99 -25.33 0.58 -13.99
N ALA A 100 -25.70 -0.29 -14.92
CA ALA A 100 -26.04 -1.69 -14.60
C ALA A 100 -24.87 -2.47 -14.03
N LEU A 101 -23.66 -2.20 -14.52
CA LEU A 101 -22.41 -2.86 -14.10
C LEU A 101 -21.86 -2.29 -12.78
N LEU A 102 -21.73 -0.96 -12.67
CA LEU A 102 -21.02 -0.28 -11.59
C LEU A 102 -21.95 0.43 -10.59
N GLY A 103 -23.23 0.61 -10.91
CA GLY A 103 -24.13 1.47 -10.17
C GLY A 103 -23.92 2.95 -10.51
N LYS A 104 -24.84 3.80 -10.06
CA LYS A 104 -24.69 5.25 -10.19
C LYS A 104 -23.62 5.74 -9.19
N PRO A 105 -22.61 6.50 -9.64
CA PRO A 105 -21.60 7.03 -8.73
C PRO A 105 -22.23 8.02 -7.74
N PRO A 106 -21.71 8.15 -6.51
CA PRO A 106 -22.06 9.22 -5.59
C PRO A 106 -21.65 10.58 -6.17
N GLU A 107 -22.34 11.64 -5.74
CA GLU A 107 -21.97 13.00 -6.14
C GLU A 107 -20.63 13.39 -5.49
N THR A 108 -19.74 14.02 -6.29
CA THR A 108 -18.43 14.48 -5.83
C THR A 108 -18.08 15.84 -6.44
N GLN A 109 -17.16 16.55 -5.78
CA GLN A 109 -16.60 17.81 -6.30
C GLN A 109 -15.29 17.57 -7.07
N TYR A 110 -14.75 16.35 -7.04
CA TYR A 110 -13.55 15.97 -7.78
C TYR A 110 -13.88 15.68 -9.26
N PHE A 111 -12.95 15.97 -10.14
CA PHE A 111 -12.98 15.66 -11.59
C PHE A 111 -14.30 16.03 -12.29
N LYS A 112 -14.78 17.27 -12.07
CA LYS A 112 -16.06 17.79 -12.59
C LYS A 112 -16.22 17.73 -14.12
N ASP A 113 -15.12 17.60 -14.84
CA ASP A 113 -15.10 17.44 -16.30
C ASP A 113 -15.41 16.00 -16.74
N SER A 114 -15.60 15.08 -15.80
CA SER A 114 -15.96 13.69 -16.06
C SER A 114 -17.43 13.46 -15.73
N ASP A 115 -18.09 12.59 -16.49
CA ASP A 115 -19.51 12.30 -16.32
C ASP A 115 -19.77 11.39 -15.11
N PHE A 116 -18.93 10.37 -14.93
CA PHE A 116 -18.97 9.48 -13.77
C PHE A 116 -17.61 9.46 -13.10
N VAL A 117 -17.63 9.51 -11.76
CA VAL A 117 -16.43 9.54 -10.92
C VAL A 117 -16.67 8.60 -9.74
N TYR A 118 -15.84 7.57 -9.64
CA TYR A 118 -15.88 6.59 -8.55
C TYR A 118 -14.59 6.70 -7.75
N TRP A 119 -14.69 7.05 -6.48
CA TRP A 119 -13.55 6.94 -5.58
C TRP A 119 -13.16 5.46 -5.41
N LEU A 120 -11.90 5.13 -5.58
CA LEU A 120 -11.39 3.77 -5.49
C LEU A 120 -10.77 3.48 -4.12
N GLY A 121 -10.06 4.42 -3.57
CA GLY A 121 -9.32 4.30 -2.32
C GLY A 121 -8.08 5.20 -2.28
N PRO A 122 -7.31 5.12 -1.19
CA PRO A 122 -6.02 5.77 -1.11
C PRO A 122 -5.09 5.30 -2.24
N GLU A 123 -4.23 6.20 -2.72
CA GLU A 123 -3.25 5.89 -3.77
C GLU A 123 -2.41 4.66 -3.42
N ARG A 124 -2.18 3.79 -4.41
CA ARG A 124 -1.33 2.58 -4.29
C ARG A 124 0.16 2.93 -4.31
N ALA A 125 0.59 3.76 -3.37
CA ALA A 125 1.97 4.19 -3.20
C ALA A 125 2.47 3.90 -1.77
N ALA A 126 3.79 3.94 -1.58
CA ALA A 126 4.41 3.69 -0.27
C ALA A 126 4.04 4.76 0.78
N PHE A 127 3.76 5.99 0.33
CA PHE A 127 3.25 7.09 1.13
C PHE A 127 2.05 7.66 0.39
N SER A 128 0.86 7.16 0.74
CA SER A 128 -0.40 7.55 0.14
C SER A 128 -0.87 8.85 0.78
N ILE A 129 -0.83 9.95 0.03
CA ILE A 129 -1.38 11.26 0.42
C ILE A 129 -2.63 11.54 -0.42
N ASP A 130 -2.62 11.06 -1.66
CA ASP A 130 -3.65 11.25 -2.67
C ASP A 130 -4.60 10.06 -2.73
N SER A 131 -5.68 10.17 -3.51
CA SER A 131 -6.63 9.09 -3.77
C SER A 131 -6.62 8.68 -5.25
N GLU A 132 -6.95 7.41 -5.51
CA GLU A 132 -7.21 6.93 -6.87
C GLU A 132 -8.71 6.95 -7.17
N TRP A 133 -9.05 7.36 -8.38
CA TRP A 133 -10.40 7.53 -8.87
C TRP A 133 -10.56 6.89 -10.24
N LEU A 134 -11.68 6.22 -10.48
CA LEU A 134 -12.08 5.82 -11.83
C LEU A 134 -12.98 6.92 -12.41
N THR A 135 -12.51 7.58 -13.47
CA THR A 135 -13.27 8.57 -14.21
C THR A 135 -13.77 7.99 -15.53
N ILE A 136 -15.00 8.31 -15.89
CA ILE A 136 -15.62 7.87 -17.14
C ILE A 136 -16.23 9.10 -17.84
N ARG A 137 -15.93 9.23 -19.13
CA ARG A 137 -16.51 10.25 -20.02
C ARG A 137 -17.30 9.57 -21.12
N PHE A 138 -18.46 10.08 -21.40
CA PHE A 138 -19.32 9.63 -22.50
C PHE A 138 -19.18 10.54 -23.71
N ASP A 139 -19.47 10.03 -24.88
CA ASP A 139 -19.61 10.79 -26.11
C ASP A 139 -21.05 11.36 -26.26
N GLN A 140 -21.29 12.06 -27.38
CA GLN A 140 -22.60 12.65 -27.67
C GLN A 140 -23.72 11.62 -27.83
N THR A 141 -23.39 10.34 -28.04
CA THR A 141 -24.33 9.25 -28.20
C THR A 141 -24.50 8.45 -26.88
N ASN A 142 -24.00 8.98 -25.76
CA ASN A 142 -24.01 8.35 -24.44
C ASN A 142 -23.26 7.01 -24.36
N HIS A 143 -22.22 6.83 -25.19
CA HIS A 143 -21.30 5.70 -25.08
C HIS A 143 -19.96 6.13 -24.47
N VAL A 144 -19.36 5.26 -23.68
CA VAL A 144 -18.07 5.51 -23.03
C VAL A 144 -17.02 5.80 -24.10
N ARG A 145 -16.52 7.04 -24.11
CA ARG A 145 -15.39 7.45 -24.92
C ARG A 145 -14.06 7.19 -24.23
N GLU A 146 -14.03 7.39 -22.93
CA GLU A 146 -12.82 7.29 -22.13
C GLU A 146 -13.15 6.77 -20.73
N ALA A 147 -12.35 5.82 -20.22
CA ALA A 147 -12.36 5.39 -18.84
C ALA A 147 -10.90 5.28 -18.37
N SER A 148 -10.56 5.97 -17.29
CA SER A 148 -9.18 6.04 -16.80
C SER A 148 -9.12 6.12 -15.28
N ILE A 149 -8.01 5.61 -14.69
CA ILE A 149 -7.67 5.81 -13.29
C ILE A 149 -6.85 7.09 -13.20
N VAL A 150 -7.28 8.00 -12.34
CA VAL A 150 -6.64 9.31 -12.11
C VAL A 150 -6.39 9.50 -10.62
N ARG A 151 -5.53 10.45 -10.27
CA ARG A 151 -5.18 10.83 -8.89
C ARG A 151 -5.47 12.31 -8.67
N ASP A 152 -5.83 12.65 -7.45
CA ASP A 152 -6.03 14.05 -7.01
C ASP A 152 -4.81 14.63 -6.31
#